data_994f50f856919c17117ac7ecb193559c
#
_entry.id   994f50f856919c17117ac7ecb193559c
#
_cell.length_a   1.000
_cell.length_b   1.000
_cell.length_c   1.000
_cell.angle_alpha   90.00
_cell.angle_beta   90.00
_cell.angle_gamma   90.00
#
_symmetry.space_group_name_H-M   'P 1'
#
loop_
_entity.id
_entity.type
_entity.pdbx_description
1 polymer ?
#
loop_
_entity_poly.entity_id
_entity_poly.type
_entity_poly.pdbx_seq_one_letter_code
_entity_poly.pdbx_strand_id
1 'polypeptide(L)'
;QLSLIAGTVSIDGKELSSYAPKELAKKMAIVMTERIHPERYTCYDVVATGRYPYTGKMGMLQKEDEEKIEEAMRQVEALRDQDFERISDGQRQRVMLARAICQEPEILVLDEPTSYLDIRYKTDFLWLLRSLARKRQMAVVMSLHEIDLAQKISDQVVCVKEHRVDRVGTPEEVMTTEYIQELYAMQDGVYDAAYGSVEFPKPTGDVHTFVICGGGYGIPLYRKLQRQGIPCAAGILPVHDREYPVAKALCEKVLEIPAFTMPEDTMLAQAKALIDACETVYCPCMEFGVCNSYNQELYFYAKKQNKLKNLSE
;
A
#
# COMPACT_ATOMS: atom_id res chain seq x y z
N GLN A 1 22.65 18.86 -1.26
CA GLN A 1 22.11 18.79 -2.63
C GLN A 1 23.16 18.14 -3.54
N LEU A 2 22.73 17.11 -4.27
CA LEU A 2 23.57 16.55 -5.33
C LEU A 2 23.57 17.51 -6.51
N SER A 3 24.74 17.83 -7.07
CA SER A 3 24.86 18.60 -8.30
C SER A 3 24.44 17.73 -9.49
N LEU A 4 23.70 18.32 -10.42
CA LEU A 4 23.36 17.66 -11.68
C LEU A 4 24.65 17.34 -12.44
N ILE A 5 24.81 16.07 -12.85
CA ILE A 5 25.92 15.64 -13.70
C ILE A 5 25.63 16.02 -15.17
N ALA A 6 24.36 15.87 -15.58
CA ALA A 6 23.85 16.22 -16.90
C ALA A 6 22.33 16.40 -16.88
N GLY A 7 21.77 17.06 -17.89
CA GLY A 7 20.34 17.31 -18.03
C GLY A 7 19.90 18.63 -17.41
N THR A 8 18.58 18.87 -17.47
CA THR A 8 17.95 20.08 -16.92
C THR A 8 16.73 19.71 -16.10
N VAL A 9 16.48 20.47 -15.03
CA VAL A 9 15.23 20.42 -14.27
C VAL A 9 14.54 21.77 -14.44
N SER A 10 13.27 21.75 -14.80
CA SER A 10 12.48 22.98 -14.98
C SER A 10 11.17 22.92 -14.19
N ILE A 11 10.73 24.09 -13.74
CA ILE A 11 9.41 24.34 -13.13
C ILE A 11 8.74 25.42 -13.97
N ASP A 12 7.53 25.18 -14.47
CA ASP A 12 6.78 26.07 -15.34
C ASP A 12 7.60 26.57 -16.56
N GLY A 13 8.41 25.68 -17.16
CA GLY A 13 9.24 25.96 -18.29
C GLY A 13 10.49 26.82 -17.98
N LYS A 14 10.70 27.23 -16.73
CA LYS A 14 11.89 27.96 -16.29
C LYS A 14 12.86 27.01 -15.61
N GLU A 15 14.14 27.06 -15.99
CA GLU A 15 15.18 26.20 -15.44
C GLU A 15 15.38 26.42 -13.92
N LEU A 16 15.48 25.34 -13.15
CA LEU A 16 15.61 25.39 -11.68
C LEU A 16 16.78 26.26 -11.22
N SER A 17 17.91 26.18 -11.93
CA SER A 17 19.14 26.95 -11.66
C SER A 17 18.96 28.47 -11.81
N SER A 18 17.94 28.91 -12.52
CA SER A 18 17.66 30.33 -12.81
C SER A 18 16.75 31.00 -11.76
N TYR A 19 16.20 30.23 -10.82
CA TYR A 19 15.40 30.80 -9.73
C TYR A 19 16.30 31.35 -8.61
N ALA A 20 15.94 32.54 -8.12
CA ALA A 20 16.52 32.99 -6.83
C ALA A 20 16.04 32.06 -5.71
N PRO A 21 16.86 31.79 -4.67
CA PRO A 21 16.51 30.86 -3.58
C PRO A 21 15.16 31.17 -2.92
N LYS A 22 14.85 32.44 -2.67
CA LYS A 22 13.57 32.86 -2.07
C LYS A 22 12.39 32.70 -3.04
N GLU A 23 12.61 32.90 -4.34
CA GLU A 23 11.58 32.68 -5.38
C GLU A 23 11.24 31.20 -5.48
N LEU A 24 12.25 30.32 -5.53
CA LEU A 24 12.07 28.88 -5.53
C LEU A 24 11.36 28.39 -4.27
N ALA A 25 11.75 28.92 -3.11
CA ALA A 25 11.12 28.57 -1.85
C ALA A 25 9.65 28.98 -1.73
N LYS A 26 9.17 29.95 -2.51
CA LYS A 26 7.73 30.26 -2.61
C LYS A 26 6.96 29.29 -3.50
N LYS A 27 7.64 28.65 -4.46
CA LYS A 27 7.02 27.69 -5.38
C LYS A 27 7.06 26.25 -4.87
N MET A 28 8.15 25.87 -4.19
CA MET A 28 8.38 24.48 -3.81
C MET A 28 8.77 24.37 -2.33
N ALA A 29 8.07 23.50 -1.62
CA ALA A 29 8.43 23.08 -0.26
C ALA A 29 8.91 21.63 -0.26
N ILE A 30 9.83 21.32 0.65
CA ILE A 30 10.42 19.99 0.79
C ILE A 30 10.29 19.54 2.25
N VAL A 31 9.81 18.32 2.46
CA VAL A 31 9.81 17.63 3.75
C VAL A 31 10.73 16.41 3.60
N MET A 32 11.84 16.43 4.34
CA MET A 32 12.83 15.35 4.33
C MET A 32 12.54 14.35 5.46
N THR A 33 12.97 13.12 5.28
CA THR A 33 12.92 12.06 6.30
C THR A 33 13.84 12.37 7.48
N GLU A 34 14.90 13.14 7.24
CA GLU A 34 15.88 13.49 8.25
C GLU A 34 15.24 14.30 9.39
N ARG A 35 15.45 13.85 10.63
CA ARG A 35 14.90 14.51 11.80
C ARG A 35 15.68 15.79 12.09
N ILE A 36 14.96 16.90 12.16
CA ILE A 36 15.50 18.15 12.70
C ILE A 36 15.39 18.11 14.22
N HIS A 37 16.43 18.58 14.90
CA HIS A 37 16.51 18.68 16.36
C HIS A 37 16.71 20.15 16.79
N PRO A 38 15.66 21.00 16.70
CA PRO A 38 15.75 22.38 17.08
C PRO A 38 15.62 22.49 18.60
N GLU A 39 16.71 22.79 19.30
CA GLU A 39 16.69 22.99 20.76
C GLU A 39 15.70 24.08 21.17
N ARG A 40 14.78 23.76 22.09
CA ARG A 40 13.81 24.69 22.71
C ARG A 40 12.78 25.31 21.75
N TYR A 41 12.49 24.70 20.62
CA TYR A 41 11.42 25.19 19.73
C TYR A 41 10.08 24.56 20.10
N THR A 42 9.04 25.40 20.12
CA THR A 42 7.66 24.93 20.11
C THR A 42 7.27 24.45 18.69
N CYS A 43 6.18 23.71 18.60
CA CYS A 43 5.64 23.35 17.29
C CYS A 43 5.29 24.59 16.44
N TYR A 44 4.82 25.67 17.09
CA TYR A 44 4.60 26.96 16.43
C TYR A 44 5.88 27.52 15.81
N ASP A 45 6.98 27.53 16.55
CA ASP A 45 8.27 28.07 16.07
C ASP A 45 8.76 27.29 14.84
N VAL A 46 8.59 25.97 14.85
CA VAL A 46 8.95 25.13 13.69
C VAL A 46 8.10 25.50 12.47
N VAL A 47 6.78 25.63 12.62
CA VAL A 47 5.89 25.99 11.51
C VAL A 47 6.20 27.41 11.02
N ALA A 48 6.50 28.34 11.91
CA ALA A 48 6.84 29.73 11.58
C ALA A 48 8.07 29.84 10.67
N THR A 49 9.03 28.90 10.75
CA THR A 49 10.16 28.85 9.81
C THR A 49 9.72 28.70 8.34
N GLY A 50 8.54 28.15 8.09
CA GLY A 50 7.94 28.04 6.75
C GLY A 50 7.66 29.40 6.10
N ARG A 51 7.54 30.48 6.91
CA ARG A 51 7.33 31.84 6.39
C ARG A 51 8.62 32.56 5.99
N TYR A 52 9.80 31.96 6.20
CA TYR A 52 11.09 32.55 5.84
C TYR A 52 11.15 33.15 4.41
N PRO A 53 10.57 32.57 3.35
CA PRO A 53 10.58 33.18 2.02
C PRO A 53 9.85 34.52 1.93
N TYR A 54 8.95 34.82 2.87
CA TYR A 54 8.11 36.03 2.91
C TYR A 54 8.68 37.11 3.84
N THR A 55 9.45 36.72 4.84
CA THR A 55 10.06 37.66 5.79
C THR A 55 11.16 38.48 5.13
N GLY A 56 11.32 39.73 5.62
CA GLY A 56 12.40 40.62 5.21
C GLY A 56 13.79 40.16 5.68
N LYS A 57 14.81 41.01 5.54
CA LYS A 57 16.20 40.70 5.94
C LYS A 57 16.35 40.42 7.45
N MET A 58 15.45 40.95 8.26
CA MET A 58 15.48 40.75 9.73
C MET A 58 14.66 39.54 10.19
N GLY A 59 14.02 38.81 9.30
CA GLY A 59 13.26 37.61 9.66
C GLY A 59 11.99 37.86 10.49
N MET A 60 11.53 39.10 10.62
CA MET A 60 10.35 39.44 11.42
C MET A 60 9.06 39.00 10.72
N LEU A 61 8.22 38.28 11.46
CA LEU A 61 6.88 37.91 11.03
C LEU A 61 5.96 39.15 11.05
N GLN A 62 5.09 39.23 10.04
CA GLN A 62 4.03 40.20 10.00
C GLN A 62 2.71 39.52 10.43
N LYS A 63 1.67 40.30 10.68
CA LYS A 63 0.36 39.78 11.08
C LYS A 63 -0.21 38.77 10.07
N GLU A 64 0.00 39.02 8.78
CA GLU A 64 -0.39 38.09 7.73
C GLU A 64 0.34 36.75 7.82
N ASP A 65 1.63 36.76 8.17
CA ASP A 65 2.40 35.53 8.37
C ASP A 65 1.86 34.72 9.57
N GLU A 66 1.51 35.41 10.68
CA GLU A 66 0.92 34.75 11.83
C GLU A 66 -0.43 34.09 11.50
N GLU A 67 -1.28 34.77 10.73
CA GLU A 67 -2.56 34.22 10.26
C GLU A 67 -2.36 32.95 9.41
N LYS A 68 -1.34 32.95 8.52
CA LYS A 68 -1.00 31.77 7.70
C LYS A 68 -0.42 30.61 8.52
N ILE A 69 0.38 30.91 9.54
CA ILE A 69 0.89 29.91 10.47
C ILE A 69 -0.28 29.23 11.21
N GLU A 70 -1.18 30.03 11.79
CA GLU A 70 -2.36 29.51 12.49
C GLU A 70 -3.29 28.69 11.57
N GLU A 71 -3.48 29.15 10.34
CA GLU A 71 -4.27 28.42 9.34
C GLU A 71 -3.63 27.07 9.03
N ALA A 72 -2.32 27.03 8.78
CA ALA A 72 -1.60 25.81 8.48
C ALA A 72 -1.67 24.80 9.63
N MET A 73 -1.46 25.27 10.86
CA MET A 73 -1.53 24.43 12.07
C MET A 73 -2.94 23.85 12.28
N ARG A 74 -3.99 24.65 12.08
CA ARG A 74 -5.39 24.15 12.16
C ARG A 74 -5.68 23.10 11.11
N GLN A 75 -5.18 23.25 9.88
CA GLN A 75 -5.44 22.31 8.77
C GLN A 75 -4.88 20.91 9.03
N VAL A 76 -3.81 20.81 9.81
CA VAL A 76 -3.18 19.51 10.13
C VAL A 76 -3.40 19.11 11.59
N GLU A 77 -4.19 19.85 12.36
CA GLU A 77 -4.43 19.63 13.80
C GLU A 77 -3.12 19.57 14.59
N ALA A 78 -2.18 20.44 14.26
CA ALA A 78 -0.88 20.49 14.94
C ALA A 78 -0.98 21.16 16.31
N LEU A 79 -0.21 20.67 17.26
CA LEU A 79 -0.11 21.21 18.61
C LEU A 79 0.75 22.48 18.59
N ARG A 80 0.26 23.59 19.18
CA ARG A 80 0.92 24.89 19.10
C ARG A 80 2.11 25.04 20.05
N ASP A 81 1.81 24.93 21.33
CA ASP A 81 2.72 25.35 22.41
C ASP A 81 3.56 24.18 22.98
N GLN A 82 3.45 23.01 22.36
CA GLN A 82 4.23 21.86 22.80
C GLN A 82 5.66 21.93 22.26
N ASP A 83 6.58 21.44 23.08
CA ASP A 83 7.97 21.25 22.70
C ASP A 83 8.05 20.23 21.54
N PHE A 84 8.61 20.66 20.41
CA PHE A 84 8.72 19.86 19.21
C PHE A 84 9.49 18.55 19.41
N GLU A 85 10.42 18.52 20.36
CA GLU A 85 11.19 17.30 20.66
C GLU A 85 10.41 16.26 21.46
N ARG A 86 9.32 16.68 22.14
CA ARG A 86 8.55 15.83 23.05
C ARG A 86 7.26 15.26 22.46
N ILE A 87 6.95 15.58 21.22
CA ILE A 87 5.76 15.08 20.53
C ILE A 87 6.02 13.72 19.84
N SER A 88 4.96 12.98 19.58
CA SER A 88 5.04 11.71 18.86
C SER A 88 5.48 11.90 17.40
N ASP A 89 5.97 10.83 16.75
CA ASP A 89 6.38 10.88 15.34
C ASP A 89 5.23 11.29 14.42
N GLY A 90 3.99 10.82 14.66
CA GLY A 90 2.82 11.24 13.90
C GLY A 90 2.48 12.73 14.08
N GLN A 91 2.61 13.25 15.31
CA GLN A 91 2.44 14.69 15.56
C GLN A 91 3.56 15.49 14.91
N ARG A 92 4.80 15.00 14.98
CA ARG A 92 5.95 15.62 14.33
C ARG A 92 5.75 15.74 12.82
N GLN A 93 5.26 14.68 12.18
CA GLN A 93 4.98 14.67 10.74
C GLN A 93 3.91 15.70 10.36
N ARG A 94 2.86 15.84 11.17
CA ARG A 94 1.84 16.89 11.00
C ARG A 94 2.42 18.29 11.13
N VAL A 95 3.30 18.54 12.11
CA VAL A 95 3.98 19.83 12.28
C VAL A 95 4.88 20.13 11.08
N MET A 96 5.63 19.15 10.57
CA MET A 96 6.47 19.32 9.38
C MET A 96 5.63 19.57 8.13
N LEU A 97 4.46 18.93 7.99
CA LEU A 97 3.51 19.24 6.93
C LEU A 97 2.94 20.66 7.10
N ALA A 98 2.57 21.10 8.32
CA ALA A 98 2.13 22.46 8.59
C ALA A 98 3.18 23.49 8.17
N ARG A 99 4.45 23.25 8.50
CA ARG A 99 5.58 24.07 8.08
C ARG A 99 5.65 24.19 6.56
N ALA A 100 5.50 23.08 5.85
CA ALA A 100 5.57 23.06 4.38
C ALA A 100 4.38 23.79 3.74
N ILE A 101 3.14 23.53 4.19
CA ILE A 101 1.95 24.19 3.64
C ILE A 101 1.81 25.66 4.03
N CYS A 102 2.41 26.08 5.17
CA CYS A 102 2.51 27.46 5.59
C CYS A 102 3.34 28.29 4.61
N GLN A 103 4.24 27.66 3.88
CA GLN A 103 5.04 28.27 2.80
C GLN A 103 4.20 28.57 1.56
N GLU A 104 2.94 28.10 1.49
CA GLU A 104 2.02 28.26 0.35
C GLU A 104 2.63 27.78 -0.99
N PRO A 105 3.21 26.56 -1.04
CA PRO A 105 3.89 26.09 -2.24
C PRO A 105 2.91 25.64 -3.33
N GLU A 106 3.34 25.73 -4.59
CA GLU A 106 2.68 25.09 -5.74
C GLU A 106 3.06 23.61 -5.87
N ILE A 107 4.28 23.25 -5.38
CA ILE A 107 4.84 21.91 -5.43
C ILE A 107 5.31 21.52 -4.03
N LEU A 108 4.86 20.36 -3.55
CA LEU A 108 5.29 19.77 -2.30
C LEU A 108 6.03 18.47 -2.57
N VAL A 109 7.28 18.39 -2.16
CA VAL A 109 8.11 17.18 -2.24
C VAL A 109 8.26 16.57 -0.85
N LEU A 110 7.93 15.29 -0.69
CA LEU A 110 8.08 14.59 0.58
C LEU A 110 8.94 13.34 0.37
N ASP A 111 9.93 13.20 1.21
CA ASP A 111 10.78 12.02 1.23
C ASP A 111 10.35 11.08 2.34
N GLU A 112 9.83 9.90 1.96
CA GLU A 112 9.32 8.85 2.85
C GLU A 112 8.43 9.37 4.00
N PRO A 113 7.36 10.12 3.72
CA PRO A 113 6.59 10.80 4.75
C PRO A 113 5.82 9.86 5.70
N THR A 114 5.74 8.58 5.36
CA THR A 114 5.05 7.54 6.15
C THR A 114 6.00 6.70 7.01
N SER A 115 7.31 6.89 6.88
CA SER A 115 8.29 6.17 7.68
C SER A 115 8.07 6.40 9.18
N TYR A 116 8.19 5.34 9.97
CA TYR A 116 8.00 5.33 11.43
C TYR A 116 6.56 5.59 11.92
N LEU A 117 5.57 5.69 11.03
CA LEU A 117 4.18 5.81 11.41
C LEU A 117 3.50 4.43 11.48
N ASP A 118 2.61 4.23 12.43
CA ASP A 118 1.71 3.08 12.41
C ASP A 118 0.63 3.22 11.31
N ILE A 119 -0.08 2.14 11.03
CA ILE A 119 -1.02 2.08 9.90
C ILE A 119 -2.12 3.14 9.99
N ARG A 120 -2.59 3.48 11.19
CA ARG A 120 -3.62 4.50 11.38
C ARG A 120 -3.08 5.87 11.02
N TYR A 121 -1.93 6.25 11.59
CA TYR A 121 -1.33 7.55 11.31
C TYR A 121 -0.88 7.70 9.86
N LYS A 122 -0.40 6.60 9.20
CA LYS A 122 -0.10 6.60 7.76
C LYS A 122 -1.33 6.95 6.93
N THR A 123 -2.44 6.26 7.17
CA THR A 123 -3.69 6.47 6.43
C THR A 123 -4.24 7.87 6.63
N ASP A 124 -4.30 8.34 7.88
CA ASP A 124 -4.79 9.68 8.21
C ASP A 124 -3.93 10.76 7.56
N PHE A 125 -2.60 10.60 7.59
CA PHE A 125 -1.65 11.53 6.99
C PHE A 125 -1.79 11.61 5.47
N LEU A 126 -1.82 10.47 4.80
CA LEU A 126 -1.94 10.41 3.34
C LEU A 126 -3.29 10.97 2.86
N TRP A 127 -4.37 10.68 3.59
CA TRP A 127 -5.68 11.25 3.29
C TRP A 127 -5.72 12.77 3.47
N LEU A 128 -5.15 13.27 4.56
CA LEU A 128 -5.00 14.70 4.81
C LEU A 128 -4.19 15.36 3.67
N LEU A 129 -3.05 14.78 3.30
CA LEU A 129 -2.20 15.27 2.24
C LEU A 129 -2.94 15.35 0.90
N ARG A 130 -3.66 14.29 0.50
CA ARG A 130 -4.47 14.27 -0.72
C ARG A 130 -5.58 15.33 -0.69
N SER A 131 -6.22 15.50 0.45
CA SER A 131 -7.26 16.52 0.65
C SER A 131 -6.71 17.95 0.46
N LEU A 132 -5.53 18.22 1.04
CA LEU A 132 -4.85 19.50 0.93
C LEU A 132 -4.35 19.75 -0.51
N ALA A 133 -3.77 18.75 -1.16
CA ALA A 133 -3.32 18.83 -2.54
C ALA A 133 -4.45 19.26 -3.48
N ARG A 134 -5.61 18.61 -3.37
CA ARG A 134 -6.79 18.94 -4.17
C ARG A 134 -7.37 20.32 -3.85
N LYS A 135 -7.52 20.65 -2.55
CA LYS A 135 -8.08 21.93 -2.12
C LYS A 135 -7.23 23.11 -2.54
N ARG A 136 -5.91 22.97 -2.53
CA ARG A 136 -4.94 24.01 -2.87
C ARG A 136 -4.44 23.95 -4.31
N GLN A 137 -4.87 22.94 -5.08
CA GLN A 137 -4.39 22.66 -6.44
C GLN A 137 -2.86 22.54 -6.50
N MET A 138 -2.30 21.88 -5.52
CA MET A 138 -0.86 21.71 -5.30
C MET A 138 -0.40 20.37 -5.87
N ALA A 139 0.69 20.37 -6.62
CA ALA A 139 1.34 19.14 -7.05
C ALA A 139 2.10 18.51 -5.86
N VAL A 140 1.90 17.22 -5.62
CA VAL A 140 2.61 16.48 -4.57
C VAL A 140 3.44 15.38 -5.19
N VAL A 141 4.72 15.38 -4.90
CA VAL A 141 5.67 14.31 -5.26
C VAL A 141 6.18 13.69 -3.97
N MET A 142 6.04 12.38 -3.82
CA MET A 142 6.53 11.69 -2.62
C MET A 142 7.15 10.34 -2.95
N SER A 143 8.18 9.97 -2.19
CA SER A 143 8.69 8.62 -2.17
C SER A 143 7.90 7.78 -1.17
N LEU A 144 7.55 6.55 -1.54
CA LEU A 144 6.85 5.60 -0.69
C LEU A 144 7.48 4.21 -0.84
N HIS A 145 7.62 3.49 0.27
CA HIS A 145 8.05 2.10 0.28
C HIS A 145 6.86 1.12 0.24
N GLU A 146 5.71 1.56 0.72
CA GLU A 146 4.50 0.74 0.78
C GLU A 146 3.77 0.76 -0.57
N ILE A 147 3.92 -0.33 -1.32
CA ILE A 147 3.33 -0.47 -2.67
C ILE A 147 1.81 -0.33 -2.63
N ASP A 148 1.16 -0.93 -1.63
CA ASP A 148 -0.29 -0.90 -1.47
C ASP A 148 -0.82 0.51 -1.18
N LEU A 149 -0.07 1.32 -0.43
CA LEU A 149 -0.41 2.73 -0.19
C LEU A 149 -0.17 3.58 -1.43
N ALA A 150 0.96 3.36 -2.13
CA ALA A 150 1.26 4.05 -3.38
C ALA A 150 0.15 3.80 -4.42
N GLN A 151 -0.29 2.54 -4.57
CA GLN A 151 -1.37 2.17 -5.48
C GLN A 151 -2.70 2.87 -5.16
N LYS A 152 -3.01 3.08 -3.88
CA LYS A 152 -4.31 3.63 -3.44
C LYS A 152 -4.36 5.15 -3.43
N ILE A 153 -3.21 5.83 -3.27
CA ILE A 153 -3.18 7.28 -3.06
C ILE A 153 -2.73 8.07 -4.27
N SER A 154 -1.91 7.49 -5.15
CA SER A 154 -1.27 8.21 -6.25
C SER A 154 -2.20 8.38 -7.45
N ASP A 155 -2.11 9.51 -8.12
CA ASP A 155 -2.71 9.72 -9.45
C ASP A 155 -1.75 9.24 -10.55
N GLN A 156 -0.42 9.31 -10.29
CA GLN A 156 0.63 8.76 -11.14
C GLN A 156 1.72 8.14 -10.28
N VAL A 157 2.37 7.12 -10.82
CA VAL A 157 3.49 6.41 -10.21
C VAL A 157 4.72 6.53 -11.11
N VAL A 158 5.85 6.81 -10.48
CA VAL A 158 7.16 6.81 -11.12
C VAL A 158 7.99 5.70 -10.49
N CYS A 159 8.26 4.64 -11.23
CA CYS A 159 9.09 3.53 -10.78
C CYS A 159 10.56 3.79 -11.14
N VAL A 160 11.43 3.66 -10.14
CA VAL A 160 12.88 3.82 -10.30
C VAL A 160 13.55 2.47 -10.12
N LYS A 161 14.35 2.06 -11.10
CA LYS A 161 15.14 0.82 -11.09
C LYS A 161 16.57 1.13 -11.53
N GLU A 162 17.57 0.64 -10.81
CA GLU A 162 18.99 0.82 -11.19
C GLU A 162 19.37 2.28 -11.48
N HIS A 163 18.93 3.21 -10.62
CA HIS A 163 19.22 4.66 -10.69
C HIS A 163 18.61 5.40 -11.89
N ARG A 164 17.61 4.84 -12.54
CA ARG A 164 16.87 5.49 -13.64
C ARG A 164 15.37 5.31 -13.50
N VAL A 165 14.63 6.22 -14.09
CA VAL A 165 13.19 6.06 -14.24
C VAL A 165 12.94 4.91 -15.23
N ASP A 166 12.23 3.88 -14.79
CA ASP A 166 11.93 2.69 -15.58
C ASP A 166 10.52 2.79 -16.19
N ARG A 167 9.50 3.08 -15.38
CA ARG A 167 8.12 3.27 -15.84
C ARG A 167 7.46 4.48 -15.18
N VAL A 168 6.55 5.10 -15.93
CA VAL A 168 5.68 6.18 -15.45
C VAL A 168 4.27 5.94 -15.99
N GLY A 169 3.25 6.06 -15.16
CA GLY A 169 1.85 5.89 -15.56
C GLY A 169 0.92 5.90 -14.35
N THR A 170 -0.36 5.60 -14.59
CA THR A 170 -1.30 5.39 -13.49
C THR A 170 -0.95 4.13 -12.70
N PRO A 171 -1.37 4.01 -11.42
CA PRO A 171 -1.16 2.78 -10.65
C PRO A 171 -1.63 1.54 -11.38
N GLU A 172 -2.79 1.60 -12.03
CA GLU A 172 -3.40 0.48 -12.76
C GLU A 172 -2.59 0.05 -13.99
N GLU A 173 -1.91 1.00 -14.66
CA GLU A 173 -1.06 0.73 -15.82
C GLU A 173 0.31 0.17 -15.43
N VAL A 174 0.86 0.65 -14.32
CA VAL A 174 2.25 0.37 -13.94
C VAL A 174 2.35 -0.75 -12.92
N MET A 175 1.48 -0.79 -11.91
CA MET A 175 1.60 -1.71 -10.77
C MET A 175 0.95 -3.07 -11.04
N THR A 176 1.32 -3.73 -12.15
CA THR A 176 0.87 -5.09 -12.44
C THR A 176 1.64 -6.11 -11.62
N THR A 177 1.06 -7.30 -11.44
CA THR A 177 1.69 -8.41 -10.71
C THR A 177 3.08 -8.72 -11.27
N GLU A 178 3.17 -8.88 -12.59
CA GLU A 178 4.39 -9.26 -13.29
C GLU A 178 5.47 -8.18 -13.14
N TYR A 179 5.09 -6.91 -13.30
CA TYR A 179 6.05 -5.82 -13.21
C TYR A 179 6.57 -5.61 -11.79
N ILE A 180 5.72 -5.68 -10.77
CA ILE A 180 6.16 -5.54 -9.38
C ILE A 180 7.09 -6.69 -8.98
N GLN A 181 6.80 -7.91 -9.40
CA GLN A 181 7.70 -9.05 -9.17
C GLN A 181 9.06 -8.85 -9.83
N GLU A 182 9.09 -8.32 -11.07
CA GLU A 182 10.34 -7.98 -11.76
C GLU A 182 11.08 -6.82 -11.09
N LEU A 183 10.39 -5.75 -10.74
CA LEU A 183 10.97 -4.54 -10.13
C LEU A 183 11.70 -4.85 -8.82
N TYR A 184 11.09 -5.70 -7.99
CA TYR A 184 11.66 -6.11 -6.70
C TYR A 184 12.49 -7.39 -6.78
N ALA A 185 12.71 -7.93 -7.99
CA ALA A 185 13.45 -9.19 -8.23
C ALA A 185 12.96 -10.33 -7.31
N MET A 186 11.63 -10.44 -7.14
CA MET A 186 11.02 -11.45 -6.28
C MET A 186 11.24 -12.83 -6.88
N GLN A 187 12.10 -13.65 -6.24
CA GLN A 187 12.35 -15.02 -6.66
C GLN A 187 11.30 -15.97 -6.08
N ASP A 188 10.86 -15.67 -4.86
CA ASP A 188 9.92 -16.48 -4.10
C ASP A 188 8.74 -15.62 -3.65
N GLY A 189 7.54 -16.20 -3.67
CA GLY A 189 6.31 -15.50 -3.35
C GLY A 189 5.64 -14.85 -4.56
N VAL A 190 4.41 -14.38 -4.35
CA VAL A 190 3.58 -13.79 -5.41
C VAL A 190 3.02 -12.46 -4.92
N TYR A 191 3.18 -11.42 -5.73
CA TYR A 191 2.48 -10.15 -5.52
C TYR A 191 1.10 -10.20 -6.17
N ASP A 192 0.08 -9.84 -5.42
CA ASP A 192 -1.28 -9.70 -5.92
C ASP A 192 -1.58 -8.22 -6.15
N ALA A 193 -1.61 -7.80 -7.42
CA ALA A 193 -1.87 -6.42 -7.79
C ALA A 193 -3.29 -5.96 -7.45
N ALA A 194 -4.28 -6.86 -7.38
CA ALA A 194 -5.66 -6.50 -7.05
C ALA A 194 -5.82 -6.08 -5.59
N TYR A 195 -5.02 -6.66 -4.70
CA TYR A 195 -5.05 -6.37 -3.25
C TYR A 195 -3.84 -5.59 -2.76
N GLY A 196 -2.80 -5.43 -3.59
CA GLY A 196 -1.54 -4.79 -3.20
C GLY A 196 -0.80 -5.57 -2.10
N SER A 197 -0.93 -6.89 -2.08
CA SER A 197 -0.38 -7.76 -1.04
C SER A 197 0.59 -8.79 -1.59
N VAL A 198 1.47 -9.30 -0.71
CA VAL A 198 2.43 -10.35 -1.04
C VAL A 198 2.04 -11.62 -0.30
N GLU A 199 1.99 -12.75 -1.00
CA GLU A 199 1.90 -14.07 -0.41
C GLU A 199 3.28 -14.76 -0.46
N PHE A 200 3.61 -15.48 0.62
CA PHE A 200 4.85 -16.25 0.71
C PHE A 200 4.82 -17.48 -0.22
N PRO A 201 5.99 -18.10 -0.52
CA PRO A 201 6.04 -19.28 -1.36
C PRO A 201 5.15 -20.41 -0.84
N LYS A 202 4.49 -21.10 -1.76
CA LYS A 202 3.71 -22.29 -1.41
C LYS A 202 4.61 -23.44 -0.95
N PRO A 203 4.15 -24.27 0.00
CA PRO A 203 4.82 -25.50 0.32
C PRO A 203 4.80 -26.45 -0.90
N THR A 204 5.93 -27.11 -1.17
CA THR A 204 6.08 -28.06 -2.25
C THR A 204 6.09 -29.50 -1.72
N GLY A 205 5.57 -30.46 -2.49
CA GLY A 205 5.56 -31.87 -2.14
C GLY A 205 4.25 -32.57 -2.47
N ASP A 206 4.10 -33.79 -1.95
CA ASP A 206 2.89 -34.58 -2.17
C ASP A 206 1.68 -33.97 -1.46
N VAL A 207 0.59 -33.87 -2.19
CA VAL A 207 -0.64 -33.25 -1.68
C VAL A 207 -1.49 -34.28 -0.95
N HIS A 208 -1.56 -34.15 0.37
CA HIS A 208 -2.41 -34.98 1.23
C HIS A 208 -3.60 -34.22 1.84
N THR A 209 -3.72 -32.93 1.53
CA THR A 209 -4.78 -32.06 2.05
C THR A 209 -5.56 -31.42 0.94
N PHE A 210 -6.90 -31.52 0.96
CA PHE A 210 -7.78 -30.83 0.03
C PHE A 210 -8.66 -29.80 0.77
N VAL A 211 -8.85 -28.63 0.17
CA VAL A 211 -9.66 -27.56 0.75
C VAL A 211 -10.85 -27.25 -0.16
N ILE A 212 -12.05 -27.46 0.35
CA ILE A 212 -13.33 -27.14 -0.30
C ILE A 212 -13.76 -25.78 0.21
N CYS A 213 -13.68 -24.72 -0.56
CA CYS A 213 -14.12 -23.41 -0.12
C CYS A 213 -14.33 -22.42 -1.27
N GLY A 214 -14.59 -21.18 -0.94
CA GLY A 214 -14.82 -20.04 -1.82
C GLY A 214 -15.28 -18.84 -1.02
N GLY A 215 -15.45 -17.68 -1.67
CA GLY A 215 -15.90 -16.47 -1.03
C GLY A 215 -14.89 -15.83 -0.06
N GLY A 216 -13.66 -16.31 -0.04
CA GLY A 216 -12.60 -15.84 0.86
C GLY A 216 -12.48 -16.61 2.17
N TYR A 217 -13.33 -17.59 2.42
CA TYR A 217 -13.30 -18.36 3.67
C TYR A 217 -12.06 -19.24 3.82
N GLY A 218 -11.44 -19.69 2.72
CA GLY A 218 -10.24 -20.51 2.72
C GLY A 218 -8.94 -19.74 2.97
N ILE A 219 -8.91 -18.44 2.76
CA ILE A 219 -7.68 -17.62 2.87
C ILE A 219 -6.93 -17.83 4.19
N PRO A 220 -7.58 -17.76 5.37
CA PRO A 220 -6.89 -17.99 6.64
C PRO A 220 -6.30 -19.39 6.75
N LEU A 221 -6.99 -20.40 6.18
CA LEU A 221 -6.55 -21.78 6.19
C LEU A 221 -5.35 -22.00 5.27
N TYR A 222 -5.36 -21.47 4.05
CA TYR A 222 -4.21 -21.57 3.15
C TYR A 222 -2.95 -21.01 3.79
N ARG A 223 -3.05 -19.82 4.43
CA ARG A 223 -1.95 -19.23 5.17
C ARG A 223 -1.52 -20.04 6.40
N LYS A 224 -2.46 -20.74 7.08
CA LYS A 224 -2.15 -21.69 8.17
C LYS A 224 -1.34 -22.87 7.63
N LEU A 225 -1.83 -23.51 6.56
CA LEU A 225 -1.15 -24.65 5.92
C LEU A 225 0.23 -24.28 5.39
N GLN A 226 0.34 -23.11 4.75
CA GLN A 226 1.61 -22.58 4.27
C GLN A 226 2.62 -22.43 5.42
N ARG A 227 2.25 -21.82 6.55
CA ARG A 227 3.11 -21.69 7.74
C ARG A 227 3.52 -23.02 8.35
N GLN A 228 2.70 -24.05 8.16
CA GLN A 228 2.97 -25.42 8.64
C GLN A 228 3.80 -26.24 7.62
N GLY A 229 4.09 -25.69 6.45
CA GLY A 229 4.78 -26.42 5.38
C GLY A 229 3.95 -27.56 4.78
N ILE A 230 2.62 -27.50 4.84
CA ILE A 230 1.70 -28.55 4.36
C ILE A 230 1.22 -28.20 2.96
N PRO A 231 1.65 -28.97 1.91
CA PRO A 231 1.12 -28.82 0.56
C PRO A 231 -0.37 -29.16 0.51
N CYS A 232 -1.15 -28.33 -0.20
CA CYS A 232 -2.57 -28.56 -0.31
C CYS A 232 -3.06 -28.35 -1.76
N ALA A 233 -4.20 -28.96 -2.06
CA ALA A 233 -5.02 -28.63 -3.24
C ALA A 233 -6.29 -27.93 -2.81
N ALA A 234 -6.80 -27.06 -3.66
CA ALA A 234 -8.03 -26.32 -3.41
C ALA A 234 -8.99 -26.39 -4.61
N GLY A 235 -10.26 -26.22 -4.35
CA GLY A 235 -11.27 -26.09 -5.39
C GLY A 235 -12.62 -26.67 -4.98
N ILE A 236 -13.59 -26.51 -5.85
CA ILE A 236 -13.52 -25.86 -7.20
C ILE A 236 -13.73 -24.37 -7.01
N LEU A 237 -12.85 -23.53 -7.55
CA LEU A 237 -12.91 -22.08 -7.39
C LEU A 237 -13.14 -21.37 -8.74
N PRO A 238 -14.14 -20.50 -8.86
CA PRO A 238 -14.25 -19.58 -9.99
C PRO A 238 -13.06 -18.60 -10.02
N VAL A 239 -12.52 -18.30 -11.19
CA VAL A 239 -11.36 -17.40 -11.34
C VAL A 239 -11.61 -15.96 -10.86
N HIS A 240 -12.86 -15.55 -10.70
CA HIS A 240 -13.24 -14.24 -10.15
C HIS A 240 -13.51 -14.27 -8.64
N ASP A 241 -13.40 -15.43 -7.98
CA ASP A 241 -13.55 -15.51 -6.53
C ASP A 241 -12.36 -14.78 -5.87
N ARG A 242 -12.67 -13.97 -4.84
CA ARG A 242 -11.63 -13.24 -4.08
C ARG A 242 -10.58 -14.15 -3.44
N GLU A 243 -10.89 -15.42 -3.28
CA GLU A 243 -10.02 -16.44 -2.73
C GLU A 243 -9.04 -17.01 -3.76
N TYR A 244 -9.43 -16.97 -5.05
CA TYR A 244 -8.68 -17.61 -6.12
C TYR A 244 -7.22 -17.15 -6.22
N PRO A 245 -6.87 -15.85 -6.19
CA PRO A 245 -5.47 -15.41 -6.26
C PRO A 245 -4.61 -15.97 -5.13
N VAL A 246 -5.16 -16.00 -3.90
CA VAL A 246 -4.45 -16.53 -2.74
C VAL A 246 -4.32 -18.05 -2.81
N ALA A 247 -5.37 -18.76 -3.24
CA ALA A 247 -5.30 -20.20 -3.45
C ALA A 247 -4.26 -20.56 -4.53
N LYS A 248 -4.20 -19.80 -5.63
CA LYS A 248 -3.22 -19.98 -6.69
C LYS A 248 -1.79 -19.76 -6.23
N ALA A 249 -1.57 -18.79 -5.32
CA ALA A 249 -0.26 -18.50 -4.74
C ALA A 249 0.20 -19.54 -3.71
N LEU A 250 -0.73 -20.08 -2.90
CA LEU A 250 -0.39 -20.90 -1.71
C LEU A 250 -0.66 -22.39 -1.85
N CYS A 251 -1.48 -22.81 -2.82
CA CYS A 251 -1.79 -24.22 -3.04
C CYS A 251 -0.94 -24.80 -4.18
N GLU A 252 -0.59 -26.06 -4.07
CA GLU A 252 0.15 -26.80 -5.11
C GLU A 252 -0.73 -27.01 -6.35
N LYS A 253 -2.02 -27.24 -6.13
CA LYS A 253 -3.00 -27.44 -7.19
C LYS A 253 -4.30 -26.71 -6.87
N VAL A 254 -4.84 -26.01 -7.87
CA VAL A 254 -6.16 -25.37 -7.77
C VAL A 254 -7.04 -25.88 -8.91
N LEU A 255 -8.21 -26.40 -8.59
CA LEU A 255 -9.24 -26.69 -9.56
C LEU A 255 -10.04 -25.41 -9.81
N GLU A 256 -9.94 -24.87 -11.01
CA GLU A 256 -10.50 -23.57 -11.39
C GLU A 256 -11.56 -23.71 -12.48
N ILE A 257 -12.57 -22.85 -12.44
CA ILE A 257 -13.60 -22.71 -13.48
C ILE A 257 -13.68 -21.25 -13.94
N PRO A 258 -14.09 -21.02 -15.21
CA PRO A 258 -14.31 -19.66 -15.70
C PRO A 258 -15.31 -18.89 -14.84
N ALA A 259 -15.22 -17.56 -14.90
CA ALA A 259 -16.13 -16.67 -14.18
C ALA A 259 -17.60 -16.96 -14.55
N PHE A 260 -18.47 -16.98 -13.53
CA PHE A 260 -19.92 -17.13 -13.69
C PHE A 260 -20.38 -18.42 -14.37
N THR A 261 -19.53 -19.46 -14.35
CA THR A 261 -19.88 -20.80 -14.87
C THR A 261 -20.05 -21.82 -13.75
N MET A 262 -20.74 -22.90 -14.06
CA MET A 262 -20.80 -24.09 -13.21
C MET A 262 -19.75 -25.10 -13.67
N PRO A 263 -19.17 -25.93 -12.76
CA PRO A 263 -18.25 -26.97 -13.17
C PRO A 263 -18.96 -28.06 -13.98
N GLU A 264 -18.24 -28.57 -14.96
CA GLU A 264 -18.67 -29.78 -15.70
C GLU A 264 -18.49 -31.04 -14.85
N ASP A 265 -19.16 -32.10 -15.20
CA ASP A 265 -19.07 -33.42 -14.51
C ASP A 265 -17.63 -33.95 -14.47
N THR A 266 -16.83 -33.66 -15.49
CA THR A 266 -15.40 -33.98 -15.56
C THR A 266 -14.59 -33.30 -14.46
N MET A 267 -14.88 -32.03 -14.18
CA MET A 267 -14.24 -31.26 -13.10
C MET A 267 -14.64 -31.77 -11.72
N LEU A 268 -15.92 -32.11 -11.55
CA LEU A 268 -16.41 -32.73 -10.30
C LEU A 268 -15.75 -34.11 -10.08
N ALA A 269 -15.58 -34.90 -11.11
CA ALA A 269 -14.87 -36.19 -11.02
C ALA A 269 -13.40 -35.99 -10.64
N GLN A 270 -12.72 -34.99 -11.19
CA GLN A 270 -11.32 -34.65 -10.78
C GLN A 270 -11.24 -34.20 -9.32
N ALA A 271 -12.18 -33.39 -8.84
CA ALA A 271 -12.22 -32.97 -7.45
C ALA A 271 -12.42 -34.18 -6.50
N LYS A 272 -13.33 -35.08 -6.83
CA LYS A 272 -13.55 -36.32 -6.05
C LYS A 272 -12.31 -37.21 -6.05
N ALA A 273 -11.63 -37.36 -7.18
CA ALA A 273 -10.38 -38.13 -7.25
C ALA A 273 -9.26 -37.51 -6.38
N LEU A 274 -9.16 -36.18 -6.32
CA LEU A 274 -8.23 -35.52 -5.41
C LEU A 274 -8.63 -35.73 -3.94
N ILE A 275 -9.90 -35.67 -3.61
CA ILE A 275 -10.40 -35.98 -2.26
C ILE A 275 -10.06 -37.43 -1.89
N ASP A 276 -10.19 -38.38 -2.84
CA ASP A 276 -9.84 -39.79 -2.60
C ASP A 276 -8.34 -39.99 -2.34
N ALA A 277 -7.49 -39.23 -3.03
CA ALA A 277 -6.04 -39.26 -2.86
C ALA A 277 -5.56 -38.56 -1.59
N CYS A 278 -6.33 -37.60 -1.05
CA CYS A 278 -5.97 -36.88 0.15
C CYS A 278 -6.39 -37.63 1.42
N GLU A 279 -5.60 -37.45 2.50
CA GLU A 279 -5.90 -37.97 3.82
C GLU A 279 -6.87 -37.07 4.60
N THR A 280 -6.78 -35.77 4.31
CA THR A 280 -7.52 -34.73 5.05
C THR A 280 -8.25 -33.80 4.09
N VAL A 281 -9.50 -33.48 4.42
CA VAL A 281 -10.30 -32.49 3.70
C VAL A 281 -10.80 -31.45 4.70
N TYR A 282 -10.62 -30.19 4.36
CA TYR A 282 -11.19 -29.05 5.11
C TYR A 282 -12.28 -28.38 4.30
N CYS A 283 -13.32 -27.91 4.97
CA CYS A 283 -14.37 -27.10 4.38
C CYS A 283 -14.65 -25.88 5.28
N PRO A 284 -13.91 -24.78 5.12
CA PRO A 284 -14.07 -23.57 5.94
C PRO A 284 -15.43 -22.88 5.74
N CYS A 285 -15.99 -22.95 4.54
CA CYS A 285 -17.30 -22.37 4.23
C CYS A 285 -18.38 -23.46 4.35
N MET A 286 -19.31 -23.27 5.27
CA MET A 286 -20.47 -24.14 5.46
C MET A 286 -21.77 -23.52 4.88
N GLU A 287 -21.66 -22.42 4.18
CA GLU A 287 -22.78 -21.74 3.50
C GLU A 287 -22.83 -22.17 2.03
N PHE A 288 -23.84 -22.95 1.69
CA PHE A 288 -24.02 -23.44 0.33
C PHE A 288 -25.27 -22.84 -0.30
N GLY A 289 -25.15 -22.40 -1.54
CA GLY A 289 -26.21 -21.85 -2.34
C GLY A 289 -26.17 -22.34 -3.78
N VAL A 290 -26.97 -21.76 -4.65
CA VAL A 290 -27.03 -22.17 -6.06
C VAL A 290 -25.66 -22.03 -6.74
N CYS A 291 -24.92 -20.95 -6.46
CA CYS A 291 -23.65 -20.65 -7.12
C CYS A 291 -22.48 -21.53 -6.67
N ASN A 292 -22.58 -22.23 -5.55
CA ASN A 292 -21.54 -23.12 -5.02
C ASN A 292 -22.11 -24.49 -4.60
N SER A 293 -23.22 -24.93 -5.21
CA SER A 293 -23.86 -26.21 -4.92
C SER A 293 -22.94 -27.40 -5.18
N TYR A 294 -22.00 -27.26 -6.10
CA TYR A 294 -20.96 -28.26 -6.36
C TYR A 294 -20.01 -28.43 -5.15
N ASN A 295 -19.72 -27.38 -4.41
CA ASN A 295 -18.93 -27.49 -3.16
C ASN A 295 -19.71 -28.19 -2.06
N GLN A 296 -21.04 -28.05 -2.02
CA GLN A 296 -21.90 -28.84 -1.14
C GLN A 296 -21.82 -30.34 -1.49
N GLU A 297 -21.84 -30.70 -2.76
CA GLU A 297 -21.70 -32.07 -3.23
C GLU A 297 -20.34 -32.67 -2.79
N LEU A 298 -19.24 -31.92 -2.98
CA LEU A 298 -17.90 -32.32 -2.57
C LEU A 298 -17.80 -32.46 -1.04
N TYR A 299 -18.44 -31.57 -0.26
CA TYR A 299 -18.52 -31.67 1.19
C TYR A 299 -19.19 -32.98 1.63
N PHE A 300 -20.36 -33.32 1.09
CA PHE A 300 -21.02 -34.56 1.43
C PHE A 300 -20.23 -35.78 0.97
N TYR A 301 -19.56 -35.70 -0.16
CA TYR A 301 -18.66 -36.75 -0.64
C TYR A 301 -17.52 -37.00 0.36
N ALA A 302 -16.79 -35.96 0.75
CA ALA A 302 -15.70 -36.06 1.71
C ALA A 302 -16.17 -36.56 3.09
N LYS A 303 -17.37 -36.12 3.52
CA LYS A 303 -18.00 -36.59 4.79
C LYS A 303 -18.28 -38.08 4.74
N LYS A 304 -18.79 -38.60 3.64
CA LYS A 304 -19.04 -40.05 3.44
C LYS A 304 -17.75 -40.87 3.49
N GLN A 305 -16.62 -40.29 3.09
CA GLN A 305 -15.30 -40.92 3.12
C GLN A 305 -14.60 -40.78 4.50
N ASN A 306 -15.24 -40.13 5.49
CA ASN A 306 -14.68 -39.83 6.81
C ASN A 306 -13.35 -39.04 6.77
N LYS A 307 -13.19 -38.16 5.77
CA LYS A 307 -11.97 -37.36 5.57
C LYS A 307 -12.09 -35.90 6.03
N LEU A 308 -13.30 -35.45 6.39
CA LEU A 308 -13.51 -34.10 6.90
C LEU A 308 -12.88 -33.90 8.26
N LYS A 309 -12.08 -32.85 8.39
CA LYS A 309 -11.53 -32.39 9.68
C LYS A 309 -12.06 -31.02 10.07
N ASN A 310 -12.10 -30.77 11.38
CA ASN A 310 -12.45 -29.47 11.93
C ASN A 310 -11.25 -28.51 11.80
N LEU A 311 -11.52 -27.21 11.61
CA LEU A 311 -10.50 -26.17 11.49
C LEU A 311 -9.68 -25.94 12.76
N SER A 312 -10.17 -26.45 13.90
CA SER A 312 -9.54 -26.34 15.21
C SER A 312 -8.53 -27.46 15.52
N GLU A 313 -8.47 -28.45 14.67
CA GLU A 313 -7.46 -29.51 14.71
C GLU A 313 -6.30 -29.17 13.76
#